data_dba1153154b5cac949f40766dd8bd053
#
_entry.id   dba1153154b5cac949f40766dd8bd053
#
_cell.length_a   1.000
_cell.length_b   1.000
_cell.length_c   1.000
_cell.angle_alpha   90.00
_cell.angle_beta   90.00
_cell.angle_gamma   90.00
#
_symmetry.space_group_name_H-M   'P 1'
#
loop_
_entity.id
_entity.type
_entity.pdbx_description
1 polymer ?
#
loop_
_entity_poly.entity_id
_entity_poly.type
_entity_poly.pdbx_seq_one_letter_code
_entity_poly.pdbx_strand_id
1 'polypeptide(L)'
;MNRKFSWTASVTALYVILILAVHPIIYQDYYFNILNVKYLFYCACTIGMLILLGGYFIFTGAFKRIKLKLIPTDYAFLAFIVIATLSAAFSDFKYEAFWGNEGRFSGAFLLILYAASYFCVSRLLKFKSWFIDIALLSCMAVCIFGFTDYLGMDLLHFKVRLKTEHMGMFT
;
A
#
# COMPACT_ATOMS: atom_id res chain seq x y z
N MET A 1 -25.44 14.43 12.54
CA MET A 1 -24.14 13.75 12.28
C MET A 1 -23.40 14.52 11.20
N ASN A 2 -22.30 15.20 11.56
CA ASN A 2 -21.67 16.26 10.76
C ASN A 2 -21.21 15.78 9.37
N ARG A 3 -21.71 16.40 8.31
CA ARG A 3 -21.32 16.19 6.89
C ARG A 3 -19.79 16.22 6.68
N LYS A 4 -19.09 17.02 7.48
CA LYS A 4 -17.62 17.17 7.44
C LYS A 4 -16.85 15.90 7.84
N PHE A 5 -17.35 15.09 8.75
CA PHE A 5 -16.71 13.83 9.16
C PHE A 5 -17.01 12.67 8.18
N SER A 6 -18.04 12.81 7.37
CA SER A 6 -18.39 11.85 6.32
C SER A 6 -17.36 11.85 5.20
N TRP A 7 -16.81 13.02 4.81
CA TRP A 7 -15.86 13.14 3.70
C TRP A 7 -14.51 12.47 4.01
N THR A 8 -13.92 12.71 5.18
CA THR A 8 -12.66 12.08 5.59
C THR A 8 -12.79 10.56 5.66
N ALA A 9 -13.90 10.06 6.18
CA ALA A 9 -14.18 8.62 6.20
C ALA A 9 -14.36 8.05 4.79
N SER A 10 -14.94 8.82 3.84
CA SER A 10 -15.08 8.39 2.44
C SER A 10 -13.74 8.31 1.72
N VAL A 11 -12.86 9.31 1.90
CA VAL A 11 -11.50 9.29 1.33
C VAL A 11 -10.69 8.11 1.86
N THR A 12 -10.75 7.88 3.17
CA THR A 12 -10.04 6.75 3.79
C THR A 12 -10.63 5.41 3.34
N ALA A 13 -11.96 5.32 3.18
CA ALA A 13 -12.62 4.12 2.66
C ALA A 13 -12.21 3.83 1.21
N LEU A 14 -12.15 4.86 0.35
CA LEU A 14 -11.68 4.73 -1.02
C LEU A 14 -10.23 4.21 -1.07
N TYR A 15 -9.35 4.77 -0.23
CA TYR A 15 -7.98 4.29 -0.10
C TYR A 15 -7.93 2.80 0.27
N VAL A 16 -8.68 2.38 1.29
CA VAL A 16 -8.71 0.98 1.73
C VAL A 16 -9.25 0.06 0.63
N ILE A 17 -10.28 0.49 -0.13
CA ILE A 17 -10.78 -0.28 -1.27
C ILE A 17 -9.70 -0.44 -2.34
N LEU A 18 -8.98 0.63 -2.70
CA LEU A 18 -7.90 0.57 -3.69
C LEU A 18 -6.79 -0.39 -3.26
N ILE A 19 -6.42 -0.35 -1.97
CA ILE A 19 -5.39 -1.25 -1.44
C ILE A 19 -5.89 -2.70 -1.35
N LEU A 20 -7.15 -2.94 -0.97
CA LEU A 20 -7.66 -4.31 -0.84
C LEU A 20 -8.05 -4.94 -2.19
N ALA A 21 -8.61 -4.16 -3.12
CA ALA A 21 -9.11 -4.68 -4.38
C ALA A 21 -8.08 -4.64 -5.52
N VAL A 22 -7.37 -3.51 -5.68
CA VAL A 22 -6.52 -3.28 -6.85
C VAL A 22 -5.08 -3.71 -6.61
N HIS A 23 -4.50 -3.36 -5.45
CA HIS A 23 -3.09 -3.65 -5.15
C HIS A 23 -2.70 -5.14 -5.25
N PRO A 24 -3.52 -6.13 -4.85
CA PRO A 24 -3.17 -7.53 -5.03
C PRO A 24 -3.16 -7.96 -6.49
N ILE A 25 -4.04 -7.39 -7.33
CA ILE A 25 -4.28 -7.79 -8.71
C ILE A 25 -3.36 -7.05 -9.69
N ILE A 26 -2.88 -5.86 -9.31
CA ILE A 26 -2.08 -5.01 -10.20
C ILE A 26 -0.74 -5.67 -10.54
N TYR A 27 -0.44 -5.72 -11.83
CA TYR A 27 0.84 -6.22 -12.37
C TYR A 27 1.22 -5.40 -13.60
N GLN A 28 2.50 -5.44 -13.96
CA GLN A 28 3.05 -4.87 -15.18
C GLN A 28 4.25 -5.71 -15.61
N ASP A 29 4.58 -5.71 -16.92
CA ASP A 29 5.75 -6.36 -17.48
C ASP A 29 5.91 -7.85 -17.08
N TYR A 30 4.85 -8.63 -17.23
CA TYR A 30 4.90 -10.09 -17.12
C TYR A 30 5.61 -10.63 -15.87
N TYR A 31 5.30 -10.08 -14.70
CA TYR A 31 5.87 -10.43 -13.38
C TYR A 31 7.29 -9.93 -13.08
N PHE A 32 8.09 -9.46 -14.03
CA PHE A 32 9.46 -9.02 -13.75
C PHE A 32 9.50 -7.77 -12.85
N ASN A 33 8.57 -6.83 -13.05
CA ASN A 33 8.49 -5.57 -12.30
C ASN A 33 7.33 -5.50 -11.30
N ILE A 34 6.75 -6.64 -10.91
CA ILE A 34 5.56 -6.65 -10.06
C ILE A 34 5.78 -5.93 -8.72
N LEU A 35 6.97 -6.05 -8.13
CA LEU A 35 7.30 -5.40 -6.85
C LEU A 35 7.39 -3.89 -7.00
N ASN A 36 8.01 -3.40 -8.07
CA ASN A 36 8.13 -1.97 -8.36
C ASN A 36 6.75 -1.33 -8.59
N VAL A 37 5.91 -1.96 -9.40
CA VAL A 37 4.56 -1.46 -9.69
C VAL A 37 3.70 -1.43 -8.43
N LYS A 38 3.72 -2.47 -7.62
CA LYS A 38 3.01 -2.52 -6.35
C LYS A 38 3.50 -1.46 -5.37
N TYR A 39 4.81 -1.27 -5.29
CA TYR A 39 5.42 -0.22 -4.47
C TYR A 39 4.96 1.17 -4.92
N LEU A 40 5.09 1.50 -6.20
CA LEU A 40 4.67 2.79 -6.76
C LEU A 40 3.17 3.04 -6.56
N PHE A 41 2.34 2.03 -6.83
CA PHE A 41 0.90 2.12 -6.62
C PHE A 41 0.56 2.40 -5.14
N TYR A 42 1.19 1.66 -4.20
CA TYR A 42 0.99 1.88 -2.78
C TYR A 42 1.41 3.30 -2.37
N CYS A 43 2.60 3.75 -2.79
CA CYS A 43 3.09 5.09 -2.52
C CYS A 43 2.15 6.17 -3.07
N ALA A 44 1.72 6.05 -4.33
CA ALA A 44 0.81 6.99 -4.97
C ALA A 44 -0.53 7.08 -4.24
N CYS A 45 -1.14 5.93 -3.90
CA CYS A 45 -2.40 5.90 -3.16
C CYS A 45 -2.26 6.51 -1.75
N THR A 46 -1.17 6.18 -1.04
CA THR A 46 -0.94 6.68 0.32
C THR A 46 -0.66 8.18 0.31
N ILE A 47 0.23 8.65 -0.55
CA ILE A 47 0.54 10.09 -0.68
C ILE A 47 -0.70 10.86 -1.13
N GLY A 48 -1.46 10.35 -2.11
CA GLY A 48 -2.70 10.95 -2.56
C GLY A 48 -3.72 11.09 -1.43
N MET A 49 -3.92 10.04 -0.61
CA MET A 49 -4.76 10.09 0.58
C MET A 49 -4.27 11.15 1.57
N LEU A 50 -2.97 11.21 1.85
CA LEU A 50 -2.40 12.18 2.79
C LEU A 50 -2.57 13.61 2.31
N ILE A 51 -2.39 13.89 1.00
CA ILE A 51 -2.60 15.22 0.41
C ILE A 51 -4.08 15.62 0.55
N LEU A 52 -5.02 14.73 0.21
CA LEU A 52 -6.44 15.02 0.31
C LEU A 52 -6.89 15.26 1.75
N LEU A 53 -6.44 14.43 2.70
CA LEU A 53 -6.76 14.59 4.11
C LEU A 53 -6.07 15.81 4.70
N GLY A 54 -4.78 16.02 4.42
CA GLY A 54 -4.00 17.18 4.90
C GLY A 54 -4.59 18.49 4.39
N GLY A 55 -4.87 18.58 3.09
CA GLY A 55 -5.54 19.75 2.50
C GLY A 55 -6.90 20.02 3.17
N TYR A 56 -7.72 18.98 3.35
CA TYR A 56 -8.99 19.12 4.03
C TYR A 56 -8.83 19.66 5.47
N PHE A 57 -7.88 19.14 6.24
CA PHE A 57 -7.65 19.58 7.61
C PHE A 57 -7.12 21.02 7.69
N ILE A 58 -6.26 21.41 6.76
CA ILE A 58 -5.74 22.79 6.68
C ILE A 58 -6.89 23.77 6.37
N PHE A 59 -7.68 23.49 5.32
CA PHE A 59 -8.77 24.40 4.92
C PHE A 59 -9.91 24.49 5.93
N THR A 60 -10.18 23.41 6.68
CA THR A 60 -11.30 23.40 7.64
C THR A 60 -10.89 23.72 9.07
N GLY A 61 -9.58 23.83 9.37
CA GLY A 61 -9.08 24.03 10.72
C GLY A 61 -9.42 22.87 11.68
N ALA A 62 -9.77 21.71 11.12
CA ALA A 62 -10.30 20.59 11.89
C ALA A 62 -9.24 19.83 12.70
N PHE A 63 -7.95 20.16 12.57
CA PHE A 63 -6.87 19.60 13.38
C PHE A 63 -7.14 19.68 14.89
N LYS A 64 -7.69 20.82 15.34
CA LYS A 64 -8.03 21.05 16.76
C LYS A 64 -9.14 20.13 17.30
N ARG A 65 -9.87 19.43 16.41
CA ARG A 65 -11.00 18.56 16.78
C ARG A 65 -10.63 17.07 16.83
N ILE A 66 -9.44 16.71 16.33
CA ILE A 66 -8.98 15.33 16.36
C ILE A 66 -8.44 15.06 17.75
N LYS A 67 -9.23 14.41 18.59
CA LYS A 67 -8.73 13.82 19.84
C LYS A 67 -7.99 12.54 19.49
N LEU A 68 -6.67 12.62 19.36
CA LEU A 68 -5.80 11.44 19.22
C LEU A 68 -5.76 10.70 20.57
N LYS A 69 -6.67 9.77 20.74
CA LYS A 69 -6.61 8.84 21.88
C LYS A 69 -5.68 7.69 21.48
N LEU A 70 -4.42 7.79 21.92
CA LEU A 70 -3.41 6.75 21.68
C LEU A 70 -3.71 5.52 22.54
N ILE A 71 -3.63 4.34 21.93
CA ILE A 71 -3.73 3.04 22.59
C ILE A 71 -2.29 2.48 22.78
N PRO A 72 -2.07 1.52 23.70
CA PRO A 72 -0.74 0.93 23.90
C PRO A 72 -0.07 0.42 22.61
N THR A 73 -0.85 -0.13 21.68
CA THR A 73 -0.38 -0.57 20.37
C THR A 73 0.20 0.58 19.52
N ASP A 74 -0.37 1.79 19.62
CA ASP A 74 0.12 2.96 18.87
C ASP A 74 1.51 3.37 19.38
N TYR A 75 1.74 3.30 20.69
CA TYR A 75 3.05 3.61 21.27
C TYR A 75 4.11 2.60 20.85
N ALA A 76 3.78 1.30 20.85
CA ALA A 76 4.69 0.26 20.40
C ALA A 76 5.04 0.43 18.91
N PHE A 77 4.03 0.75 18.09
CA PHE A 77 4.23 0.99 16.67
C PHE A 77 5.05 2.25 16.39
N LEU A 78 4.79 3.36 17.10
CA LEU A 78 5.61 4.58 17.01
C LEU A 78 7.05 4.33 17.43
N ALA A 79 7.27 3.61 18.54
CA ALA A 79 8.61 3.26 18.99
C ALA A 79 9.36 2.45 17.92
N PHE A 80 8.70 1.48 17.30
CA PHE A 80 9.28 0.70 16.19
C PHE A 80 9.70 1.59 15.03
N ILE A 81 8.83 2.51 14.57
CA ILE A 81 9.13 3.42 13.46
C ILE A 81 10.29 4.37 13.81
N VAL A 82 10.32 4.90 15.04
CA VAL A 82 11.41 5.77 15.50
C VAL A 82 12.74 5.00 15.49
N ILE A 83 12.78 3.79 16.05
CA ILE A 83 13.99 2.96 16.06
C ILE A 83 14.44 2.64 14.63
N ALA A 84 13.52 2.24 13.76
CA ALA A 84 13.83 1.90 12.36
C ALA A 84 14.36 3.12 11.57
N THR A 85 13.77 4.31 11.76
CA THR A 85 14.23 5.53 11.09
C THR A 85 15.57 6.03 11.64
N LEU A 86 15.81 5.92 12.95
CA LEU A 86 17.11 6.21 13.55
C LEU A 86 18.16 5.25 13.05
N SER A 87 17.88 3.94 13.01
CA SER A 87 18.79 2.93 12.46
C SER A 87 19.16 3.24 10.99
N ALA A 88 18.20 3.63 10.17
CA ALA A 88 18.46 4.02 8.78
C ALA A 88 19.33 5.29 8.70
N ALA A 89 19.13 6.27 9.58
CA ALA A 89 19.91 7.51 9.62
C ALA A 89 21.38 7.29 10.01
N PHE A 90 21.64 6.29 10.87
CA PHE A 90 22.99 5.91 11.32
C PHE A 90 23.63 4.80 10.50
N SER A 91 22.96 4.32 9.45
CA SER A 91 23.51 3.31 8.53
C SER A 91 24.64 3.88 7.68
N ASP A 92 25.63 3.05 7.37
CA ASP A 92 26.69 3.38 6.40
C ASP A 92 26.12 3.52 4.97
N PHE A 93 25.07 2.77 4.66
CA PHE A 93 24.34 2.78 3.38
C PHE A 93 23.03 3.57 3.50
N LYS A 94 23.13 4.88 3.70
CA LYS A 94 21.97 5.76 3.97
C LYS A 94 20.91 5.75 2.88
N TYR A 95 21.33 5.68 1.62
CA TYR A 95 20.41 5.69 0.48
C TYR A 95 19.56 4.41 0.46
N GLU A 96 20.20 3.25 0.53
CA GLU A 96 19.52 1.95 0.54
C GLU A 96 18.70 1.73 1.82
N ALA A 97 19.19 2.23 2.96
CA ALA A 97 18.46 2.15 4.22
C ALA A 97 17.18 3.01 4.19
N PHE A 98 17.21 4.16 3.51
CA PHE A 98 16.06 5.04 3.41
C PHE A 98 15.07 4.61 2.32
N TRP A 99 15.54 4.39 1.08
CA TRP A 99 14.67 4.06 -0.04
C TRP A 99 14.39 2.56 -0.19
N GLY A 100 15.24 1.72 0.38
CA GLY A 100 15.27 0.27 0.15
C GLY A 100 16.17 -0.11 -1.02
N ASN A 101 16.57 -1.37 -1.04
CA ASN A 101 17.36 -1.92 -2.15
C ASN A 101 16.46 -2.12 -3.38
N GLU A 102 17.04 -2.00 -4.58
CA GLU A 102 16.35 -2.27 -5.85
C GLU A 102 15.73 -3.67 -5.84
N GLY A 103 14.46 -3.74 -6.24
CA GLY A 103 13.67 -4.97 -6.27
C GLY A 103 12.93 -5.32 -4.97
N ARG A 104 13.25 -4.71 -3.81
CA ARG A 104 12.49 -4.93 -2.55
C ARG A 104 11.83 -3.69 -2.00
N PHE A 105 12.41 -2.51 -2.19
CA PHE A 105 11.89 -1.19 -1.77
C PHE A 105 11.45 -1.10 -0.30
N SER A 106 12.05 -1.93 0.58
CA SER A 106 11.68 -2.03 2.00
C SER A 106 12.49 -1.08 2.90
N GLY A 107 12.65 0.18 2.48
CA GLY A 107 13.37 1.20 3.23
C GLY A 107 12.53 1.91 4.30
N ALA A 108 13.18 2.78 5.08
CA ALA A 108 12.54 3.58 6.13
C ALA A 108 11.40 4.45 5.58
N PHE A 109 11.50 4.95 4.35
CA PHE A 109 10.45 5.71 3.68
C PHE A 109 9.13 4.93 3.60
N LEU A 110 9.17 3.66 3.19
CA LEU A 110 7.98 2.81 3.12
C LEU A 110 7.37 2.57 4.51
N LEU A 111 8.21 2.37 5.52
CA LEU A 111 7.75 2.20 6.90
C LEU A 111 7.05 3.46 7.43
N ILE A 112 7.55 4.65 7.09
CA ILE A 112 6.89 5.92 7.44
C ILE A 112 5.51 6.02 6.75
N LEU A 113 5.40 5.62 5.47
CA LEU A 113 4.11 5.58 4.78
C LEU A 113 3.15 4.56 5.42
N TYR A 114 3.65 3.40 5.87
CA TYR A 114 2.82 2.45 6.63
C TYR A 114 2.32 3.05 7.94
N ALA A 115 3.16 3.78 8.66
CA ALA A 115 2.75 4.48 9.88
C ALA A 115 1.67 5.52 9.59
N ALA A 116 1.87 6.36 8.58
CA ALA A 116 0.92 7.38 8.18
C ALA A 116 -0.44 6.77 7.78
N SER A 117 -0.42 5.71 6.95
CA SER A 117 -1.64 5.01 6.55
C SER A 117 -2.34 4.34 7.73
N TYR A 118 -1.59 3.71 8.65
CA TYR A 118 -2.14 3.12 9.87
C TYR A 118 -2.90 4.15 10.71
N PHE A 119 -2.28 5.31 11.00
CA PHE A 119 -2.94 6.36 11.78
C PHE A 119 -4.16 6.95 11.07
N CYS A 120 -4.11 7.16 9.76
CA CYS A 120 -5.26 7.63 9.00
C CYS A 120 -6.39 6.61 9.01
N VAL A 121 -6.11 5.35 8.71
CA VAL A 121 -7.12 4.29 8.64
C VAL A 121 -7.71 4.02 10.03
N SER A 122 -6.88 3.85 11.06
CA SER A 122 -7.35 3.51 12.41
C SER A 122 -8.23 4.60 13.05
N ARG A 123 -8.07 5.87 12.65
CA ARG A 123 -8.80 7.01 13.26
C ARG A 123 -9.95 7.53 12.43
N LEU A 124 -9.88 7.41 11.11
CA LEU A 124 -10.84 8.04 10.20
C LEU A 124 -11.75 7.04 9.51
N LEU A 125 -11.32 5.78 9.35
CA LEU A 125 -12.13 4.75 8.72
C LEU A 125 -13.30 4.36 9.63
N LYS A 126 -14.49 4.31 9.04
CA LYS A 126 -15.64 3.62 9.64
C LYS A 126 -15.68 2.21 9.06
N PHE A 127 -15.20 1.26 9.85
CA PHE A 127 -15.20 -0.14 9.44
C PHE A 127 -16.61 -0.65 9.14
N LYS A 128 -16.73 -1.40 8.05
CA LYS A 128 -17.95 -2.12 7.66
C LYS A 128 -17.55 -3.52 7.19
N SER A 129 -18.38 -4.52 7.43
CA SER A 129 -18.09 -5.92 7.10
C SER A 129 -17.77 -6.16 5.63
N TRP A 130 -18.37 -5.41 4.71
CA TRP A 130 -18.11 -5.55 3.27
C TRP A 130 -16.65 -5.25 2.84
N PHE A 131 -15.82 -4.59 3.68
CA PHE A 131 -14.38 -4.49 3.41
C PHE A 131 -13.69 -5.85 3.46
N ILE A 132 -14.17 -6.75 4.34
CA ILE A 132 -13.68 -8.13 4.42
C ILE A 132 -14.09 -8.89 3.15
N ASP A 133 -15.32 -8.69 2.68
CA ASP A 133 -15.82 -9.35 1.47
C ASP A 133 -14.99 -8.95 0.25
N ILE A 134 -14.62 -7.67 0.11
CA ILE A 134 -13.71 -7.19 -0.95
C ILE A 134 -12.33 -7.84 -0.83
N ALA A 135 -11.77 -7.90 0.37
CA ALA A 135 -10.46 -8.54 0.58
C ALA A 135 -10.50 -10.02 0.19
N LEU A 136 -11.54 -10.75 0.61
CA LEU A 136 -11.72 -12.16 0.26
C LEU A 136 -11.89 -12.36 -1.24
N LEU A 137 -12.66 -11.50 -1.90
CA LEU A 137 -12.89 -11.56 -3.35
C LEU A 137 -11.60 -11.30 -4.13
N SER A 138 -10.80 -10.34 -3.69
CA SER A 138 -9.49 -10.06 -4.26
C SER A 138 -8.50 -11.22 -4.06
N CYS A 139 -8.45 -11.79 -2.86
CA CYS A 139 -7.63 -12.98 -2.58
C CYS A 139 -8.06 -14.17 -3.46
N MET A 140 -9.36 -14.38 -3.62
CA MET A 140 -9.90 -15.45 -4.46
C MET A 140 -9.51 -15.25 -5.92
N ALA A 141 -9.57 -14.01 -6.44
CA ALA A 141 -9.12 -13.69 -7.78
C ALA A 141 -7.63 -14.02 -7.99
N VAL A 142 -6.76 -13.63 -7.04
CA VAL A 142 -5.32 -13.96 -7.10
C VAL A 142 -5.08 -15.47 -7.06
N CYS A 143 -5.82 -16.21 -6.23
CA CYS A 143 -5.73 -17.68 -6.18
C CYS A 143 -6.17 -18.32 -7.51
N ILE A 144 -7.24 -17.83 -8.13
CA ILE A 144 -7.69 -18.30 -9.45
C ILE A 144 -6.61 -18.07 -10.51
N PHE A 145 -5.99 -16.88 -10.53
CA PHE A 145 -4.88 -16.61 -11.45
C PHE A 145 -3.68 -17.55 -11.22
N GLY A 146 -3.29 -17.76 -9.96
CA GLY A 146 -2.20 -18.70 -9.64
C GLY A 146 -2.54 -20.15 -10.02
N PHE A 147 -3.79 -20.57 -9.85
CA PHE A 147 -4.23 -21.91 -10.21
C PHE A 147 -4.30 -22.11 -11.74
N THR A 148 -4.80 -21.13 -12.49
CA THR A 148 -4.81 -21.19 -13.96
C THR A 148 -3.40 -21.19 -14.53
N ASP A 149 -2.48 -20.46 -13.91
CA ASP A 149 -1.05 -20.48 -14.29
C ASP A 149 -0.40 -21.84 -14.03
N TYR A 150 -0.68 -22.46 -12.87
CA TYR A 150 -0.21 -23.82 -12.56
C TYR A 150 -0.72 -24.87 -13.54
N LEU A 151 -1.98 -24.80 -13.97
CA LEU A 151 -2.58 -25.71 -14.95
C LEU A 151 -2.07 -25.48 -16.39
N GLY A 152 -1.24 -24.46 -16.61
CA GLY A 152 -0.76 -24.11 -17.95
C GLY A 152 -1.82 -23.46 -18.85
N MET A 153 -2.98 -23.13 -18.29
CA MET A 153 -4.02 -22.35 -18.97
C MET A 153 -3.58 -20.88 -18.98
N ASP A 154 -2.89 -20.45 -20.03
CA ASP A 154 -2.43 -19.07 -20.18
C ASP A 154 -3.57 -18.15 -20.57
N LEU A 155 -4.52 -17.91 -19.63
CA LEU A 155 -5.72 -17.09 -19.83
C LEU A 155 -5.39 -15.66 -20.25
N LEU A 156 -4.22 -15.14 -19.84
CA LEU A 156 -3.76 -13.77 -20.09
C LEU A 156 -2.52 -13.72 -21.00
N HIS A 157 -2.14 -14.84 -21.58
CA HIS A 157 -1.01 -14.99 -22.53
C HIS A 157 0.35 -14.52 -21.95
N PHE A 158 0.57 -14.67 -20.65
CA PHE A 158 1.82 -14.28 -19.99
C PHE A 158 3.01 -15.15 -20.40
N LYS A 159 2.79 -16.45 -20.57
CA LYS A 159 3.88 -17.40 -20.88
C LYS A 159 4.39 -17.30 -22.31
N VAL A 160 3.56 -16.88 -23.24
CA VAL A 160 3.94 -16.78 -24.67
C VAL A 160 5.05 -15.73 -24.86
N ARG A 161 4.99 -14.61 -24.15
CA ARG A 161 6.01 -13.56 -24.28
C ARG A 161 7.32 -13.90 -23.57
N LEU A 162 7.27 -14.55 -22.40
CA LEU A 162 8.48 -15.02 -21.72
C LEU A 162 9.26 -16.02 -22.57
N LYS A 163 8.58 -16.89 -23.30
CA LYS A 163 9.19 -17.88 -24.18
C LYS A 163 9.89 -17.23 -25.39
N THR A 164 9.35 -16.17 -25.95
CA THR A 164 9.94 -15.43 -27.08
C THR A 164 11.12 -14.55 -26.66
N GLU A 165 11.09 -13.93 -25.50
CA GLU A 165 12.21 -13.09 -25.01
C GLU A 165 13.41 -13.94 -24.59
N HIS A 166 13.18 -15.09 -23.95
CA HIS A 166 14.28 -16.00 -23.59
C HIS A 166 14.90 -16.73 -24.80
N MET A 167 14.14 -17.01 -25.85
CA MET A 167 14.73 -17.56 -27.09
C MET A 167 15.58 -16.52 -27.84
N GLY A 168 15.30 -15.23 -27.71
CA GLY A 168 16.11 -14.17 -28.32
C GLY A 168 17.43 -13.85 -27.60
N MET A 169 17.61 -14.32 -26.37
CA MET A 169 18.86 -14.12 -25.60
C MET A 169 19.90 -15.23 -25.79
N PHE A 170 19.54 -16.35 -26.40
CA PHE A 170 20.42 -17.53 -26.58
C PHE A 170 20.69 -17.87 -28.06
N THR A 171 20.35 -16.98 -28.98
CA THR A 171 20.77 -17.03 -30.40
C THR A 171 21.70 -15.88 -30.71
#